data_655fcc7780b76bd9318dcec0824774b2
#
_entry.id   655fcc7780b76bd9318dcec0824774b2
#
_cell.length_a   1.000
_cell.length_b   1.000
_cell.length_c   1.000
_cell.angle_alpha   90.00
_cell.angle_beta   90.00
_cell.angle_gamma   90.00
#
_symmetry.space_group_name_H-M   'P 1'
#
loop_
_entity.id
_entity.type
_entity.pdbx_description
1 polymer ?
#
loop_
_entity_poly.entity_id
_entity_poly.type
_entity_poly.pdbx_seq_one_letter_code
_entity_poly.pdbx_strand_id
1 'polypeptide(L)'
;MEVNHQPRILLAEDDPNLGLLLSEFLKKKGFEVTWAQNGDQALGYFVDGQFDLCLLDVMMPKKDGFSLAKDIRANHRQVAIIFLTAKAMEADTLQGFKIGADDYLTKPFSMEVLLARIHAVLRRTDTGKTLPTLAEQIHLGQYIFYPNKMRLSLGAVDLKLTPKENELMKLLCENLGQPVSRSFALKLIWGDDTYFNARSMDVYMTKLRKILKDDPSVQLINLHGEGFRLSVEGIN
;
A
#
# COMPACT_ATOMS: atom_id res chain seq x y z
N MET A 1 25.48 17.02 5.72
CA MET A 1 25.26 15.87 6.62
C MET A 1 23.77 15.55 6.53
N GLU A 2 23.40 14.51 5.79
CA GLU A 2 22.02 14.01 5.81
C GLU A 2 21.79 13.44 7.21
N VAL A 3 20.87 14.04 7.95
CA VAL A 3 20.40 13.47 9.22
C VAL A 3 19.64 12.22 8.83
N ASN A 4 20.23 11.06 9.11
CA ASN A 4 19.61 9.75 8.85
C ASN A 4 18.41 9.62 9.80
N HIS A 5 17.24 10.12 9.38
CA HIS A 5 16.01 10.09 10.17
C HIS A 5 15.51 8.64 10.18
N GLN A 6 15.57 8.00 11.35
CA GLN A 6 15.00 6.68 11.57
C GLN A 6 13.48 6.81 11.70
N PRO A 7 12.67 6.25 10.76
CA PRO A 7 11.23 6.45 10.82
C PRO A 7 10.61 5.82 12.07
N ARG A 8 9.69 6.55 12.71
CA ARG A 8 9.02 6.17 13.95
C ARG A 8 7.63 5.62 13.68
N ILE A 9 7.39 4.41 14.15
CA ILE A 9 6.14 3.67 13.95
C ILE A 9 5.41 3.51 15.28
N LEU A 10 4.14 3.93 15.33
CA LEU A 10 3.21 3.56 16.36
C LEU A 10 2.50 2.27 15.93
N LEU A 11 2.72 1.18 16.65
CA LEU A 11 2.04 -0.10 16.47
C LEU A 11 0.95 -0.26 17.53
N ALA A 12 -0.31 -0.37 17.12
CA ALA A 12 -1.43 -0.72 18.00
C ALA A 12 -1.91 -2.13 17.64
N GLU A 13 -1.66 -3.09 18.52
CA GLU A 13 -1.96 -4.51 18.34
C GLU A 13 -2.17 -5.13 19.73
N ASP A 14 -3.33 -5.75 19.98
CA ASP A 14 -3.71 -6.28 21.28
C ASP A 14 -3.26 -7.73 21.50
N ASP A 15 -2.99 -8.49 20.43
CA ASP A 15 -2.36 -9.82 20.56
C ASP A 15 -0.88 -9.66 20.96
N PRO A 16 -0.49 -10.14 22.17
CA PRO A 16 0.86 -9.93 22.66
C PRO A 16 1.94 -10.67 21.84
N ASN A 17 1.60 -11.80 21.21
CA ASN A 17 2.54 -12.57 20.40
C ASN A 17 2.79 -11.86 19.06
N LEU A 18 1.71 -11.44 18.41
CA LEU A 18 1.81 -10.72 17.13
C LEU A 18 2.44 -9.34 17.33
N GLY A 19 2.05 -8.60 18.36
CA GLY A 19 2.60 -7.28 18.67
C GLY A 19 4.09 -7.32 18.97
N LEU A 20 4.56 -8.30 19.76
CA LEU A 20 5.98 -8.50 20.04
C LEU A 20 6.74 -8.86 18.74
N LEU A 21 6.22 -9.81 17.97
CA LEU A 21 6.82 -10.27 16.72
C LEU A 21 6.98 -9.13 15.73
N LEU A 22 5.92 -8.33 15.52
CA LEU A 22 5.93 -7.16 14.63
C LEU A 22 6.92 -6.10 15.12
N SER A 23 6.89 -5.79 16.41
CA SER A 23 7.78 -4.79 17.00
C SER A 23 9.25 -5.16 16.81
N GLU A 24 9.63 -6.40 17.12
CA GLU A 24 11.01 -6.86 16.97
C GLU A 24 11.45 -6.94 15.51
N PHE A 25 10.56 -7.43 14.62
CA PHE A 25 10.85 -7.48 13.20
C PHE A 25 11.11 -6.09 12.63
N LEU A 26 10.24 -5.13 12.92
CA LEU A 26 10.37 -3.76 12.41
C LEU A 26 11.61 -3.04 12.99
N LYS A 27 11.92 -3.24 14.28
CA LYS A 27 13.17 -2.73 14.88
C LYS A 27 14.41 -3.27 14.17
N LYS A 28 14.44 -4.57 13.86
CA LYS A 28 15.54 -5.18 13.07
C LYS A 28 15.65 -4.62 11.65
N LYS A 29 14.56 -4.08 11.10
CA LYS A 29 14.54 -3.43 9.78
C LYS A 29 14.87 -1.93 9.82
N GLY A 30 15.24 -1.40 10.98
CA GLY A 30 15.72 -0.02 11.13
C GLY A 30 14.63 0.98 11.47
N PHE A 31 13.48 0.56 11.97
CA PHE A 31 12.43 1.45 12.46
C PHE A 31 12.52 1.63 13.98
N GLU A 32 12.13 2.81 14.46
CA GLU A 32 11.81 3.02 15.87
C GLU A 32 10.35 2.65 16.09
N VAL A 33 10.06 1.71 17.01
CA VAL A 33 8.70 1.18 17.20
C VAL A 33 8.24 1.39 18.63
N THR A 34 7.12 2.08 18.79
CA THR A 34 6.35 2.16 20.03
C THR A 34 5.12 1.27 19.90
N TRP A 35 5.02 0.24 20.73
CA TRP A 35 3.91 -0.71 20.71
C TRP A 35 2.91 -0.43 21.84
N ALA A 36 1.63 -0.33 21.47
CA ALA A 36 0.48 -0.19 22.34
C ALA A 36 -0.43 -1.43 22.24
N GLN A 37 -0.96 -1.90 23.35
CA GLN A 37 -1.81 -3.09 23.43
C GLN A 37 -3.32 -2.79 23.34
N ASN A 38 -3.71 -1.53 23.15
CA ASN A 38 -5.08 -1.11 22.91
C ASN A 38 -5.11 0.32 22.37
N GLY A 39 -6.28 0.73 21.83
CA GLY A 39 -6.39 2.04 21.20
C GLY A 39 -6.25 3.24 22.12
N ASP A 40 -6.63 3.13 23.42
CA ASP A 40 -6.46 4.26 24.37
C ASP A 40 -4.99 4.49 24.70
N GLN A 41 -4.23 3.40 24.91
CA GLN A 41 -2.78 3.48 25.11
C GLN A 41 -2.08 4.05 23.86
N ALA A 42 -2.50 3.60 22.67
CA ALA A 42 -1.96 4.10 21.42
C ALA A 42 -2.24 5.59 21.24
N LEU A 43 -3.44 6.08 21.59
CA LEU A 43 -3.76 7.49 21.54
C LEU A 43 -2.90 8.31 22.51
N GLY A 44 -2.67 7.80 23.73
CA GLY A 44 -1.77 8.45 24.69
C GLY A 44 -0.36 8.61 24.14
N TYR A 45 0.24 7.53 23.62
CA TYR A 45 1.56 7.60 22.98
C TYR A 45 1.60 8.52 21.77
N PHE A 46 0.51 8.56 21.00
CA PHE A 46 0.43 9.43 19.82
C PHE A 46 0.43 10.91 20.17
N VAL A 47 -0.27 11.30 21.24
CA VAL A 47 -0.34 12.70 21.70
C VAL A 47 1.02 13.17 22.23
N ASP A 48 1.74 12.30 22.94
CA ASP A 48 3.02 12.61 23.58
C ASP A 48 4.23 12.45 22.62
N GLY A 49 4.02 11.80 21.45
CA GLY A 49 5.08 11.46 20.52
C GLY A 49 4.91 12.10 19.13
N GLN A 50 5.91 11.86 18.31
CA GLN A 50 5.85 12.14 16.87
C GLN A 50 6.08 10.82 16.13
N PHE A 51 5.20 10.50 15.20
CA PHE A 51 5.26 9.25 14.42
C PHE A 51 5.14 9.57 12.93
N ASP A 52 5.86 8.78 12.13
CA ASP A 52 5.81 8.87 10.67
C ASP A 52 4.74 7.93 10.11
N LEU A 53 4.43 6.85 10.86
CA LEU A 53 3.46 5.83 10.48
C LEU A 53 2.75 5.26 11.71
N CYS A 54 1.43 5.02 11.56
CA CYS A 54 0.63 4.25 12.50
C CYS A 54 0.20 2.92 11.84
N LEU A 55 0.56 1.79 12.46
CA LEU A 55 0.04 0.45 12.13
C LEU A 55 -1.04 0.12 13.16
N LEU A 56 -2.29 0.02 12.74
CA LEU A 56 -3.43 -0.08 13.64
C LEU A 56 -4.21 -1.36 13.38
N ASP A 57 -4.26 -2.27 14.36
CA ASP A 57 -5.27 -3.32 14.30
C ASP A 57 -6.67 -2.70 14.38
N VAL A 58 -7.56 -3.18 13.52
CA VAL A 58 -8.96 -2.75 13.54
C VAL A 58 -9.67 -3.25 14.77
N MET A 59 -9.41 -4.50 15.19
CA MET A 59 -10.12 -5.19 16.26
C MET A 59 -9.31 -5.14 17.56
N MET A 60 -9.47 -4.09 18.35
CA MET A 60 -8.81 -3.94 19.65
C MET A 60 -9.82 -3.67 20.77
N PRO A 61 -9.52 -4.11 22.01
CA PRO A 61 -10.34 -3.77 23.18
C PRO A 61 -10.26 -2.27 23.51
N LYS A 62 -11.27 -1.76 24.23
CA LYS A 62 -11.46 -0.39 24.69
C LYS A 62 -11.76 0.58 23.53
N LYS A 63 -10.79 0.84 22.65
CA LYS A 63 -10.94 1.70 21.46
C LYS A 63 -10.46 0.91 20.24
N ASP A 64 -11.35 0.71 19.26
CA ASP A 64 -11.03 0.06 17.99
C ASP A 64 -10.13 0.94 17.11
N GLY A 65 -9.49 0.31 16.10
CA GLY A 65 -8.54 1.00 15.24
C GLY A 65 -9.15 2.12 14.41
N PHE A 66 -10.42 2.01 13.99
CA PHE A 66 -11.08 3.07 13.23
C PHE A 66 -11.38 4.30 14.09
N SER A 67 -11.81 4.09 15.34
CA SER A 67 -12.04 5.16 16.31
C SER A 67 -10.71 5.86 16.63
N LEU A 68 -9.64 5.08 16.84
CA LEU A 68 -8.29 5.62 17.05
C LEU A 68 -7.83 6.45 15.84
N ALA A 69 -8.00 5.95 14.62
CA ALA A 69 -7.62 6.67 13.41
C ALA A 69 -8.37 7.99 13.23
N LYS A 70 -9.67 8.04 13.59
CA LYS A 70 -10.45 9.29 13.58
C LYS A 70 -9.87 10.32 14.53
N ASP A 71 -9.51 9.91 15.75
CA ASP A 71 -8.91 10.80 16.73
C ASP A 71 -7.54 11.31 16.27
N ILE A 72 -6.72 10.43 15.69
CA ILE A 72 -5.43 10.77 15.09
C ILE A 72 -5.63 11.80 13.96
N ARG A 73 -6.56 11.55 13.03
CA ARG A 73 -6.83 12.45 11.89
C ARG A 73 -7.40 13.80 12.30
N ALA A 74 -8.14 13.89 13.39
CA ALA A 74 -8.66 15.14 13.92
C ALA A 74 -7.53 16.09 14.35
N ASN A 75 -6.40 15.54 14.84
CA ASN A 75 -5.28 16.29 15.38
C ASN A 75 -4.08 16.38 14.41
N HIS A 76 -3.83 15.31 13.63
CA HIS A 76 -2.67 15.18 12.74
C HIS A 76 -3.07 14.56 11.39
N ARG A 77 -3.42 15.39 10.42
CA ARG A 77 -3.95 14.94 9.11
C ARG A 77 -2.92 14.24 8.22
N GLN A 78 -1.64 14.38 8.48
CA GLN A 78 -0.57 13.95 7.57
C GLN A 78 0.18 12.67 7.98
N VAL A 79 -0.02 12.15 9.22
CA VAL A 79 0.64 10.91 9.63
C VAL A 79 0.08 9.74 8.78
N ALA A 80 0.96 8.88 8.29
CA ALA A 80 0.55 7.72 7.54
C ALA A 80 -0.21 6.70 8.41
N ILE A 81 -1.27 6.07 7.91
CA ILE A 81 -2.04 5.04 8.62
C ILE A 81 -2.20 3.80 7.73
N ILE A 82 -1.74 2.66 8.24
CA ILE A 82 -2.02 1.33 7.66
C ILE A 82 -2.87 0.55 8.65
N PHE A 83 -4.03 0.05 8.22
CA PHE A 83 -4.83 -0.85 9.04
C PHE A 83 -4.40 -2.30 8.86
N LEU A 84 -4.34 -3.02 9.99
CA LEU A 84 -4.24 -4.47 10.03
C LEU A 84 -5.64 -5.03 10.32
N THR A 85 -6.20 -5.88 9.43
CA THR A 85 -7.60 -6.28 9.54
C THR A 85 -7.81 -7.77 9.27
N ALA A 86 -8.82 -8.37 9.89
CA ALA A 86 -9.25 -9.72 9.55
C ALA A 86 -10.08 -9.74 8.25
N LYS A 87 -10.00 -10.85 7.48
CA LYS A 87 -10.58 -11.02 6.14
C LYS A 87 -12.12 -10.81 6.03
N ALA A 88 -12.84 -10.76 7.13
CA ALA A 88 -14.30 -10.71 7.15
C ALA A 88 -14.91 -9.30 6.98
N MET A 89 -14.10 -8.24 6.83
CA MET A 89 -14.55 -6.85 6.91
C MET A 89 -14.47 -6.07 5.59
N GLU A 90 -14.97 -6.63 4.48
CA GLU A 90 -15.11 -5.85 3.23
C GLU A 90 -15.98 -4.60 3.40
N ALA A 91 -16.99 -4.64 4.28
CA ALA A 91 -17.83 -3.49 4.60
C ALA A 91 -17.06 -2.39 5.37
N ASP A 92 -16.09 -2.75 6.20
CA ASP A 92 -15.28 -1.83 7.00
C ASP A 92 -14.17 -1.16 6.18
N THR A 93 -13.73 -1.78 5.09
CA THR A 93 -12.76 -1.20 4.15
C THR A 93 -13.28 0.11 3.54
N LEU A 94 -14.58 0.19 3.22
CA LEU A 94 -15.22 1.43 2.75
C LEU A 94 -15.28 2.51 3.83
N GLN A 95 -15.46 2.12 5.09
CA GLN A 95 -15.49 3.06 6.22
C GLN A 95 -14.10 3.63 6.51
N GLY A 96 -13.07 2.80 6.46
CA GLY A 96 -11.71 3.21 6.71
C GLY A 96 -11.12 4.10 5.61
N PHE A 97 -11.46 3.88 4.33
CA PHE A 97 -11.08 4.82 3.26
C PHE A 97 -11.69 6.21 3.45
N LYS A 98 -12.91 6.30 4.01
CA LYS A 98 -13.53 7.59 4.38
C LYS A 98 -12.79 8.29 5.52
N ILE A 99 -12.09 7.55 6.39
CA ILE A 99 -11.29 8.09 7.49
C ILE A 99 -9.92 8.59 6.99
N GLY A 100 -9.51 8.24 5.77
CA GLY A 100 -8.24 8.66 5.17
C GLY A 100 -7.06 7.75 5.55
N ALA A 101 -7.27 6.43 5.56
CA ALA A 101 -6.18 5.47 5.65
C ALA A 101 -5.36 5.45 4.36
N ASP A 102 -4.05 5.23 4.51
CA ASP A 102 -3.11 5.19 3.39
C ASP A 102 -3.00 3.78 2.80
N ASP A 103 -3.24 2.73 3.60
CA ASP A 103 -3.28 1.33 3.12
C ASP A 103 -4.00 0.41 4.11
N TYR A 104 -4.27 -0.84 3.64
CA TYR A 104 -4.89 -1.94 4.40
C TYR A 104 -4.13 -3.22 4.19
N LEU A 105 -3.90 -3.98 5.26
CA LEU A 105 -3.26 -5.28 5.21
C LEU A 105 -4.12 -6.32 5.93
N THR A 106 -4.57 -7.33 5.17
CA THR A 106 -5.45 -8.38 5.69
C THR A 106 -4.64 -9.46 6.40
N LYS A 107 -5.01 -9.79 7.63
CA LYS A 107 -4.46 -10.94 8.40
C LYS A 107 -5.04 -12.27 7.84
N PRO A 108 -4.23 -13.32 7.69
CA PRO A 108 -2.78 -13.40 7.92
C PRO A 108 -1.97 -12.80 6.76
N PHE A 109 -0.84 -12.16 7.06
CA PHE A 109 0.06 -11.56 6.08
C PHE A 109 1.51 -12.00 6.30
N SER A 110 2.36 -11.88 5.27
CA SER A 110 3.79 -12.08 5.43
C SER A 110 4.49 -10.80 5.89
N MET A 111 5.60 -10.94 6.61
CA MET A 111 6.40 -9.82 7.10
C MET A 111 7.01 -9.00 5.96
N GLU A 112 7.33 -9.65 4.83
CA GLU A 112 7.84 -9.00 3.64
C GLU A 112 6.80 -8.11 2.98
N VAL A 113 5.54 -8.56 2.93
CA VAL A 113 4.41 -7.77 2.40
C VAL A 113 4.15 -6.55 3.27
N LEU A 114 4.14 -6.73 4.61
CA LEU A 114 4.01 -5.61 5.55
C LEU A 114 5.14 -4.59 5.34
N LEU A 115 6.40 -5.04 5.28
CA LEU A 115 7.55 -4.16 5.11
C LEU A 115 7.49 -3.38 3.80
N ALA A 116 7.11 -4.04 2.70
CA ALA A 116 6.98 -3.39 1.40
C ALA A 116 5.89 -2.29 1.41
N ARG A 117 4.75 -2.53 2.08
CA ARG A 117 3.69 -1.53 2.24
C ARG A 117 4.13 -0.35 3.11
N ILE A 118 4.83 -0.62 4.21
CA ILE A 118 5.42 0.43 5.06
C ILE A 118 6.35 1.32 4.23
N HIS A 119 7.28 0.73 3.48
CA HIS A 119 8.20 1.51 2.63
C HIS A 119 7.45 2.29 1.54
N ALA A 120 6.43 1.70 0.92
CA ALA A 120 5.61 2.38 -0.08
C ALA A 120 4.90 3.60 0.52
N VAL A 121 4.35 3.49 1.71
CA VAL A 121 3.65 4.57 2.40
C VAL A 121 4.63 5.65 2.90
N LEU A 122 5.77 5.28 3.52
CA LEU A 122 6.75 6.25 4.03
C LEU A 122 7.47 7.04 2.94
N ARG A 123 7.84 6.42 1.81
CA ARG A 123 8.36 7.18 0.64
C ARG A 123 7.46 8.33 0.25
N ARG A 124 6.22 8.18 0.52
CA ARG A 124 5.18 9.16 0.26
C ARG A 124 5.28 10.36 1.19
N THR A 125 5.62 10.20 2.40
CA THR A 125 5.74 11.29 3.39
C THR A 125 7.05 12.07 3.29
N ASP A 126 8.16 11.41 2.90
CA ASP A 126 9.51 11.99 2.89
C ASP A 126 9.76 13.01 1.75
N THR A 127 9.00 12.95 0.67
CA THR A 127 9.28 13.81 -0.51
C THR A 127 8.66 15.20 -0.42
N GLY A 128 7.99 15.59 0.68
CA GLY A 128 7.32 16.89 0.82
C GLY A 128 6.29 17.19 -0.29
N LYS A 129 6.11 16.22 -1.19
CA LYS A 129 5.02 16.20 -2.16
C LYS A 129 3.85 15.58 -1.42
N THR A 130 2.85 16.41 -1.11
CA THR A 130 1.49 15.89 -0.97
C THR A 130 1.35 14.82 -2.01
N LEU A 131 1.39 13.53 -1.52
CA LEU A 131 0.94 12.54 -2.46
C LEU A 131 -0.47 12.88 -2.80
N PRO A 132 -0.76 12.73 -4.06
CA PRO A 132 -2.12 12.45 -4.37
C PRO A 132 -2.50 11.22 -3.54
N THR A 133 -3.48 11.25 -2.66
CA THR A 133 -4.52 10.23 -2.59
C THR A 133 -4.55 9.58 -3.94
N LEU A 134 -4.00 8.35 -4.13
CA LEU A 134 -3.68 7.72 -5.43
C LEU A 134 -4.07 8.68 -6.52
N ALA A 135 -3.14 9.39 -7.15
CA ALA A 135 -3.44 10.65 -7.83
C ALA A 135 -4.77 10.47 -8.51
N GLU A 136 -5.78 11.34 -8.30
CA GLU A 136 -7.10 11.10 -8.91
C GLU A 136 -6.91 10.58 -10.32
N GLN A 137 -5.72 10.86 -10.86
CA GLN A 137 -5.23 10.40 -12.15
C GLN A 137 -3.70 10.28 -12.16
N ILE A 138 -3.17 9.22 -12.76
CA ILE A 138 -1.75 8.97 -13.00
C ILE A 138 -1.50 9.05 -14.50
N HIS A 139 -0.60 9.92 -14.93
CA HIS A 139 -0.21 10.04 -16.33
C HIS A 139 0.84 8.98 -16.68
N LEU A 140 0.55 8.19 -17.70
CA LEU A 140 1.42 7.14 -18.25
C LEU A 140 1.53 7.37 -19.76
N GLY A 141 2.51 8.14 -20.18
CA GLY A 141 2.54 8.62 -21.58
C GLY A 141 1.26 9.37 -21.92
N GLN A 142 0.54 8.92 -22.94
CA GLN A 142 -0.77 9.46 -23.35
C GLN A 142 -1.95 8.88 -22.54
N TYR A 143 -1.73 7.82 -21.74
CA TYR A 143 -2.77 7.28 -20.87
C TYR A 143 -2.93 8.09 -19.61
N ILE A 144 -4.18 8.14 -19.13
CA ILE A 144 -4.52 8.64 -17.79
C ILE A 144 -5.18 7.51 -17.03
N PHE A 145 -4.51 7.04 -15.99
CA PHE A 145 -5.03 5.99 -15.10
C PHE A 145 -5.73 6.63 -13.89
N TYR A 146 -6.97 6.21 -13.63
CA TYR A 146 -7.80 6.63 -12.50
C TYR A 146 -7.99 5.46 -11.51
N PRO A 147 -7.06 5.26 -10.56
CA PRO A 147 -7.05 4.10 -9.65
C PRO A 147 -8.35 3.93 -8.85
N ASN A 148 -8.90 5.04 -8.36
CA ASN A 148 -10.12 5.03 -7.53
C ASN A 148 -11.39 4.77 -8.33
N LYS A 149 -11.37 5.04 -9.64
CA LYS A 149 -12.49 4.79 -10.57
C LYS A 149 -12.35 3.47 -11.31
N MET A 150 -11.21 2.77 -11.12
CA MET A 150 -10.82 1.57 -11.90
C MET A 150 -10.92 1.80 -13.40
N ARG A 151 -10.37 2.93 -13.89
CA ARG A 151 -10.44 3.35 -15.30
C ARG A 151 -9.07 3.73 -15.85
N LEU A 152 -8.90 3.44 -17.14
CA LEU A 152 -7.75 3.87 -17.93
C LEU A 152 -8.28 4.55 -19.19
N SER A 153 -7.90 5.81 -19.43
CA SER A 153 -8.32 6.55 -20.62
C SER A 153 -7.14 6.87 -21.54
N LEU A 154 -7.40 6.87 -22.85
CA LEU A 154 -6.50 7.30 -23.90
C LEU A 154 -7.28 8.22 -24.83
N GLY A 155 -7.04 9.53 -24.76
CA GLY A 155 -7.85 10.51 -25.50
C GLY A 155 -9.34 10.40 -25.14
N ALA A 156 -10.18 10.12 -26.13
CA ALA A 156 -11.62 9.94 -25.96
C ALA A 156 -12.04 8.51 -25.54
N VAL A 157 -11.10 7.55 -25.55
CA VAL A 157 -11.38 6.15 -25.20
C VAL A 157 -11.22 5.97 -23.70
N ASP A 158 -12.24 5.43 -23.02
CA ASP A 158 -12.29 5.19 -21.60
C ASP A 158 -12.57 3.71 -21.33
N LEU A 159 -11.60 3.04 -20.74
CA LEU A 159 -11.63 1.60 -20.48
C LEU A 159 -11.82 1.34 -18.97
N LYS A 160 -12.82 0.52 -18.64
CA LYS A 160 -13.03 0.06 -17.27
C LYS A 160 -12.14 -1.15 -16.99
N LEU A 161 -11.34 -1.07 -15.94
CA LEU A 161 -10.50 -2.17 -15.46
C LEU A 161 -11.28 -3.06 -14.49
N THR A 162 -10.99 -4.35 -14.51
CA THR A 162 -11.41 -5.27 -13.44
C THR A 162 -10.64 -5.00 -12.16
N PRO A 163 -11.11 -5.43 -10.98
CA PRO A 163 -10.39 -5.24 -9.71
C PRO A 163 -8.93 -5.71 -9.78
N LYS A 164 -8.66 -6.90 -10.34
CA LYS A 164 -7.31 -7.46 -10.44
C LYS A 164 -6.41 -6.69 -11.43
N GLU A 165 -6.97 -6.21 -12.55
CA GLU A 165 -6.25 -5.33 -13.49
C GLU A 165 -5.90 -3.99 -12.81
N ASN A 166 -6.83 -3.44 -12.03
CA ASN A 166 -6.62 -2.19 -11.30
C ASN A 166 -5.53 -2.33 -10.24
N GLU A 167 -5.56 -3.41 -9.42
CA GLU A 167 -4.53 -3.67 -8.41
C GLU A 167 -3.14 -3.87 -9.04
N LEU A 168 -3.05 -4.59 -10.16
CA LEU A 168 -1.80 -4.72 -10.92
C LEU A 168 -1.31 -3.39 -11.46
N MET A 169 -2.20 -2.58 -12.05
CA MET A 169 -1.84 -1.24 -12.55
C MET A 169 -1.36 -0.33 -11.42
N LYS A 170 -2.02 -0.32 -10.26
CA LYS A 170 -1.57 0.43 -9.08
C LYS A 170 -0.15 0.02 -8.70
N LEU A 171 0.07 -1.30 -8.49
CA LEU A 171 1.37 -1.83 -8.10
C LEU A 171 2.48 -1.46 -9.10
N LEU A 172 2.19 -1.55 -10.40
CA LEU A 172 3.14 -1.21 -11.46
C LEU A 172 3.43 0.30 -11.52
N CYS A 173 2.42 1.15 -11.35
CA CYS A 173 2.57 2.60 -11.29
C CYS A 173 3.35 3.07 -10.07
N GLU A 174 3.12 2.44 -8.92
CA GLU A 174 3.87 2.71 -7.68
C GLU A 174 5.36 2.34 -7.80
N ASN A 175 5.69 1.42 -8.70
CA ASN A 175 7.04 0.99 -8.99
C ASN A 175 7.47 1.33 -10.42
N LEU A 176 7.01 2.48 -10.96
CA LEU A 176 7.32 2.89 -12.33
C LEU A 176 8.85 2.91 -12.57
N GLY A 177 9.29 2.29 -13.66
CA GLY A 177 10.71 2.14 -14.00
C GLY A 177 11.45 1.06 -13.22
N GLN A 178 10.89 0.50 -12.14
CA GLN A 178 11.52 -0.52 -11.29
C GLN A 178 10.94 -1.92 -11.51
N PRO A 179 11.73 -2.98 -11.31
CA PRO A 179 11.23 -4.35 -11.36
C PRO A 179 10.24 -4.66 -10.22
N VAL A 180 9.14 -5.31 -10.54
CA VAL A 180 8.20 -5.89 -9.58
C VAL A 180 8.29 -7.40 -9.67
N SER A 181 8.70 -8.07 -8.58
CA SER A 181 8.83 -9.53 -8.61
C SER A 181 7.48 -10.24 -8.72
N ARG A 182 7.46 -11.39 -9.44
CA ARG A 182 6.23 -12.19 -9.62
C ARG A 182 5.66 -12.65 -8.28
N SER A 183 6.50 -13.21 -7.41
CA SER A 183 6.08 -13.73 -6.11
C SER A 183 5.50 -12.62 -5.24
N PHE A 184 6.14 -11.44 -5.25
CA PHE A 184 5.63 -10.27 -4.53
C PHE A 184 4.24 -9.84 -5.02
N ALA A 185 4.07 -9.68 -6.34
CA ALA A 185 2.77 -9.30 -6.93
C ALA A 185 1.68 -10.32 -6.63
N LEU A 186 2.01 -11.64 -6.69
CA LEU A 186 1.08 -12.72 -6.38
C LEU A 186 0.64 -12.69 -4.91
N LYS A 187 1.59 -12.63 -3.99
CA LYS A 187 1.29 -12.56 -2.55
C LYS A 187 0.47 -11.32 -2.20
N LEU A 188 0.81 -10.17 -2.80
CA LEU A 188 0.14 -8.91 -2.55
C LEU A 188 -1.31 -8.90 -3.04
N ILE A 189 -1.57 -9.42 -4.25
CA ILE A 189 -2.86 -9.25 -4.94
C ILE A 189 -3.74 -10.51 -4.83
N TRP A 190 -3.15 -11.71 -4.76
CA TRP A 190 -3.88 -12.99 -4.66
C TRP A 190 -3.77 -13.66 -3.29
N GLY A 191 -2.87 -13.18 -2.41
CA GLY A 191 -2.65 -13.73 -1.07
C GLY A 191 -1.58 -14.82 -1.02
N ASP A 192 -1.33 -15.53 -2.11
CA ASP A 192 -0.30 -16.54 -2.23
C ASP A 192 0.27 -16.64 -3.66
N ASP A 193 1.40 -17.35 -3.83
CA ASP A 193 2.10 -17.53 -5.10
C ASP A 193 1.92 -18.94 -5.69
N THR A 194 0.73 -19.52 -5.52
CA THR A 194 0.39 -20.82 -6.10
C THR A 194 0.45 -20.81 -7.63
N TYR A 195 0.62 -22.00 -8.21
CA TYR A 195 0.66 -22.19 -9.66
C TYR A 195 -0.60 -21.64 -10.36
N PHE A 196 -1.78 -21.81 -9.75
CA PHE A 196 -3.05 -21.31 -10.30
C PHE A 196 -3.11 -19.79 -10.32
N ASN A 197 -2.66 -19.15 -9.25
CA ASN A 197 -2.58 -17.70 -9.16
C ASN A 197 -1.55 -17.12 -10.12
N ALA A 198 -0.41 -17.80 -10.31
CA ALA A 198 0.59 -17.42 -11.30
C ALA A 198 0.03 -17.43 -12.73
N ARG A 199 -0.72 -18.47 -13.10
CA ARG A 199 -1.42 -18.53 -14.41
C ARG A 199 -2.47 -17.44 -14.55
N SER A 200 -3.25 -17.19 -13.50
CA SER A 200 -4.22 -16.09 -13.47
C SER A 200 -3.55 -14.74 -13.73
N MET A 201 -2.44 -14.45 -13.02
CA MET A 201 -1.68 -13.22 -13.19
C MET A 201 -1.17 -13.05 -14.63
N ASP A 202 -0.68 -14.12 -15.28
CA ASP A 202 -0.21 -14.06 -16.69
C ASP A 202 -1.33 -13.63 -17.65
N VAL A 203 -2.55 -14.05 -17.41
CA VAL A 203 -3.72 -13.61 -18.20
C VAL A 203 -3.95 -12.11 -18.03
N TYR A 204 -3.93 -11.61 -16.79
CA TYR A 204 -4.11 -10.17 -16.52
C TYR A 204 -2.95 -9.34 -17.09
N MET A 205 -1.71 -9.79 -16.95
CA MET A 205 -0.54 -9.12 -17.53
C MET A 205 -0.62 -9.05 -19.07
N THR A 206 -1.11 -10.11 -19.70
CA THR A 206 -1.35 -10.14 -21.16
C THR A 206 -2.43 -9.15 -21.57
N LYS A 207 -3.53 -9.07 -20.80
CA LYS A 207 -4.59 -8.08 -21.05
C LYS A 207 -4.09 -6.65 -20.88
N LEU A 208 -3.35 -6.35 -19.81
CA LEU A 208 -2.78 -5.03 -19.59
C LEU A 208 -1.83 -4.61 -20.72
N ARG A 209 -0.97 -5.53 -21.22
CA ARG A 209 -0.14 -5.24 -22.41
C ARG A 209 -0.96 -4.91 -23.63
N LYS A 210 -2.05 -5.65 -23.84
CA LYS A 210 -2.96 -5.40 -24.98
C LYS A 210 -3.64 -4.02 -24.87
N ILE A 211 -3.99 -3.61 -23.65
CA ILE A 211 -4.59 -2.30 -23.39
C ILE A 211 -3.55 -1.18 -23.61
N LEU A 212 -2.32 -1.37 -23.12
CA LEU A 212 -1.27 -0.35 -23.15
C LEU A 212 -0.55 -0.21 -24.51
N LYS A 213 -0.82 -1.10 -25.49
CA LYS A 213 -0.10 -1.14 -26.78
C LYS A 213 -0.32 0.09 -27.68
N ASP A 214 -1.42 0.82 -27.47
CA ASP A 214 -1.81 1.93 -28.35
C ASP A 214 -0.99 3.21 -28.06
N ASP A 215 -0.15 3.20 -27.01
CA ASP A 215 0.90 4.19 -26.77
C ASP A 215 2.27 3.50 -26.69
N PRO A 216 3.12 3.60 -27.73
CA PRO A 216 4.45 2.97 -27.74
C PRO A 216 5.40 3.47 -26.66
N SER A 217 5.17 4.66 -26.10
CA SER A 217 5.97 5.21 -25.01
C SER A 217 5.77 4.44 -23.70
N VAL A 218 4.67 3.69 -23.56
CA VAL A 218 4.34 2.91 -22.35
C VAL A 218 4.61 1.43 -22.58
N GLN A 219 5.55 0.88 -21.86
CA GLN A 219 5.98 -0.51 -22.05
C GLN A 219 5.84 -1.32 -20.77
N LEU A 220 5.11 -2.43 -20.86
CA LEU A 220 5.02 -3.45 -19.80
C LEU A 220 5.85 -4.67 -20.18
N ILE A 221 7.06 -4.75 -19.60
CA ILE A 221 8.13 -5.67 -19.99
C ILE A 221 8.20 -6.84 -18.99
N ASN A 222 8.45 -8.07 -19.49
CA ASN A 222 8.88 -9.19 -18.66
C ASN A 222 10.40 -9.13 -18.50
N LEU A 223 10.86 -9.15 -17.27
CA LEU A 223 12.26 -9.33 -16.93
C LEU A 223 12.46 -10.79 -16.51
N HIS A 224 13.22 -11.53 -17.30
CA HIS A 224 13.40 -12.97 -17.06
C HIS A 224 14.07 -13.20 -15.68
N GLY A 225 13.41 -14.01 -14.83
CA GLY A 225 13.87 -14.28 -13.46
C GLY A 225 13.60 -13.18 -12.43
N GLU A 226 13.29 -11.95 -12.83
CA GLU A 226 13.09 -10.81 -11.92
C GLU A 226 11.62 -10.43 -11.74
N GLY A 227 10.80 -10.52 -12.81
CA GLY A 227 9.38 -10.19 -12.76
C GLY A 227 8.91 -9.30 -13.90
N PHE A 228 8.26 -8.19 -13.57
CA PHE A 228 7.67 -7.25 -14.54
C PHE A 228 8.15 -5.84 -14.28
N ARG A 229 8.22 -5.02 -15.33
CA ARG A 229 8.50 -3.58 -15.22
C ARG A 229 7.57 -2.80 -16.15
N LEU A 230 6.91 -1.79 -15.60
CA LEU A 230 6.23 -0.75 -16.36
C LEU A 230 7.20 0.41 -16.55
N SER A 231 7.40 0.86 -17.77
CA SER A 231 8.25 2.02 -18.10
C SER A 231 7.51 2.96 -19.02
N VAL A 232 7.84 4.25 -18.92
CA VAL A 232 7.35 5.32 -19.80
C VAL A 232 8.55 6.07 -20.33
N GLU A 233 8.66 6.25 -21.66
CA GLU A 233 9.77 6.99 -22.25
C GLU A 233 9.78 8.44 -21.73
N GLY A 234 10.97 8.89 -21.30
CA GLY A 234 11.18 10.24 -20.75
C GLY A 234 10.91 10.37 -19.24
N ILE A 235 10.53 9.31 -18.57
CA ILE A 235 10.43 9.25 -17.09
C ILE A 235 11.44 8.20 -16.61
N ASN A 236 12.60 8.66 -16.11
CA ASN A 236 13.61 7.87 -15.42
C ASN A 236 13.41 7.99 -13.91
#